data_4b392e3290b149fe6a6dfafe82a88826
#
_entry.id   4b392e3290b149fe6a6dfafe82a88826
#
_cell.length_a   1.000
_cell.length_b   1.000
_cell.length_c   1.000
_cell.angle_alpha   90.00
_cell.angle_beta   90.00
_cell.angle_gamma   90.00
#
_symmetry.space_group_name_H-M   'P 1'
#
loop_
_entity.id
_entity.type
_entity.pdbx_description
1 polymer ?
#
loop_
_entity_poly.entity_id
_entity_poly.type
_entity_poly.pdbx_seq_one_letter_code
_entity_poly.pdbx_strand_id
1 'polypeptide(L)'
;MIQPILTILQYVVLVYLGIQVIYLLFYSIAGKLARKEVFPAATTFRKIRIFIPGYKEDAVIITTARDAILQDYPQDKYEVVIIADSFTEATLATLRTLPIKVVEVSFEKSTKGKALQKAIEATAHEPVDIVLILDADNHMSAGFLQALNNAFEKGYQVVQGHRTAKDFKTPFALLDACTEEINNHIFRRGHVAVGLPSALIGSGMAFHWDFFISLLQNIGDTSGEDKEMEYRIIRQGKPIAFLDGKYVYDEKVAKTDVFSKQRSRWLATQVEFFEKYFFEGWVQLFKGNVAFFDKVFQTFILPRVMLVAAMCLWLGLSVFFFKETLLVTVILFLGLALALLMGIPAKWYNKKLVLAFLQIPGALFSMLKAMLHIGKARKQFIHTPHGES
;
A
#
# COMPACT_ATOMS: atom_id res chain seq x y z
N MET A 1 13.97 7.38 44.56
CA MET A 1 13.92 8.11 43.26
C MET A 1 13.70 7.22 42.02
N ILE A 2 14.21 5.99 41.97
CA ILE A 2 14.05 5.10 40.79
C ILE A 2 12.60 4.62 40.59
N GLN A 3 11.92 4.26 41.70
CA GLN A 3 10.55 3.71 41.62
C GLN A 3 9.54 4.62 40.92
N PRO A 4 9.38 5.92 41.24
CA PRO A 4 8.43 6.78 40.52
C PRO A 4 8.77 6.97 39.05
N ILE A 5 10.04 6.99 38.68
CA ILE A 5 10.48 7.07 37.28
C ILE A 5 10.06 5.82 36.52
N LEU A 6 10.25 4.62 37.08
CA LEU A 6 9.80 3.36 36.48
C LEU A 6 8.29 3.32 36.32
N THR A 7 7.54 3.81 37.32
CA THR A 7 6.07 3.88 37.25
C THR A 7 5.62 4.82 36.11
N ILE A 8 6.21 6.01 35.98
CA ILE A 8 5.89 6.93 34.89
C ILE A 8 6.20 6.28 33.54
N LEU A 9 7.39 5.69 33.39
CA LEU A 9 7.79 5.02 32.15
C LEU A 9 6.82 3.88 31.79
N GLN A 10 6.40 3.09 32.77
CA GLN A 10 5.41 2.02 32.62
C GLN A 10 4.11 2.54 31.99
N TYR A 11 3.54 3.61 32.56
CA TYR A 11 2.30 4.18 32.03
C TYR A 11 2.48 4.85 30.67
N VAL A 12 3.61 5.51 30.42
CA VAL A 12 3.92 6.10 29.09
C VAL A 12 3.96 5.02 28.01
N VAL A 13 4.64 3.89 28.27
CA VAL A 13 4.70 2.76 27.32
C VAL A 13 3.31 2.16 27.13
N LEU A 14 2.57 1.94 28.22
CA LEU A 14 1.23 1.37 28.14
C LEU A 14 0.25 2.26 27.37
N VAL A 15 0.29 3.57 27.57
CA VAL A 15 -0.52 4.54 26.82
C VAL A 15 -0.12 4.55 25.36
N TYR A 16 1.19 4.55 25.05
CA TYR A 16 1.67 4.52 23.68
C TYR A 16 1.21 3.26 22.92
N LEU A 17 1.33 2.08 23.52
CA LEU A 17 0.84 0.83 22.93
C LEU A 17 -0.69 0.81 22.85
N GLY A 18 -1.35 1.29 23.89
CA GLY A 18 -2.82 1.34 23.98
C GLY A 18 -3.45 2.18 22.88
N ILE A 19 -2.91 3.37 22.61
CA ILE A 19 -3.40 4.26 21.55
C ILE A 19 -3.33 3.54 20.19
N GLN A 20 -2.23 2.84 19.89
CA GLN A 20 -2.08 2.11 18.62
C GLN A 20 -3.06 0.94 18.51
N VAL A 21 -3.23 0.18 19.60
CA VAL A 21 -4.18 -0.96 19.62
C VAL A 21 -5.61 -0.46 19.43
N ILE A 22 -6.01 0.59 20.16
CA ILE A 22 -7.35 1.18 20.06
C ILE A 22 -7.60 1.70 18.64
N TYR A 23 -6.63 2.38 18.04
CA TYR A 23 -6.71 2.85 16.67
C TYR A 23 -6.94 1.69 15.69
N LEU A 24 -6.10 0.67 15.72
CA LEU A 24 -6.22 -0.49 14.83
C LEU A 24 -7.53 -1.24 15.03
N LEU A 25 -7.96 -1.42 16.29
CA LEU A 25 -9.19 -2.11 16.63
C LEU A 25 -10.42 -1.34 16.16
N PHE A 26 -10.45 -0.02 16.36
CA PHE A 26 -11.53 0.86 15.89
C PHE A 26 -11.76 0.71 14.39
N TYR A 27 -10.72 0.89 13.57
CA TYR A 27 -10.85 0.77 12.12
C TYR A 27 -11.08 -0.67 11.65
N SER A 28 -10.58 -1.65 12.39
CA SER A 28 -10.86 -3.06 12.10
C SER A 28 -12.33 -3.41 12.33
N ILE A 29 -12.93 -2.93 13.42
CA ILE A 29 -14.37 -3.07 13.70
C ILE A 29 -15.17 -2.33 12.62
N ALA A 30 -14.82 -1.08 12.32
CA ALA A 30 -15.46 -0.30 11.27
C ALA A 30 -15.44 -1.03 9.92
N GLY A 31 -14.28 -1.57 9.54
CA GLY A 31 -14.13 -2.36 8.31
C GLY A 31 -14.95 -3.66 8.30
N LYS A 32 -15.13 -4.29 9.46
CA LYS A 32 -15.96 -5.50 9.59
C LYS A 32 -17.46 -5.21 9.46
N LEU A 33 -17.88 -4.07 9.98
CA LEU A 33 -19.28 -3.61 9.94
C LEU A 33 -19.62 -2.88 8.65
N ALA A 34 -18.61 -2.47 7.87
CA ALA A 34 -18.79 -1.74 6.63
C ALA A 34 -19.64 -2.52 5.62
N ARG A 35 -20.61 -1.85 5.04
CA ARG A 35 -21.24 -2.32 3.83
C ARG A 35 -20.34 -2.01 2.64
N LYS A 36 -20.30 -2.94 1.66
CA LYS A 36 -19.59 -2.66 0.41
C LYS A 36 -20.21 -1.45 -0.27
N GLU A 37 -19.39 -0.52 -0.68
CA GLU A 37 -19.84 0.59 -1.50
C GLU A 37 -20.30 0.06 -2.85
N VAL A 38 -21.49 0.45 -3.27
CA VAL A 38 -22.05 0.11 -4.58
C VAL A 38 -21.80 1.28 -5.51
N PHE A 39 -21.19 1.00 -6.64
CA PHE A 39 -21.00 1.95 -7.71
C PHE A 39 -22.05 1.69 -8.79
N PRO A 40 -22.86 2.70 -9.18
CA PRO A 40 -23.86 2.54 -10.23
C PRO A 40 -23.18 2.18 -11.55
N ALA A 41 -23.86 1.40 -12.39
CA ALA A 41 -23.36 1.13 -13.72
C ALA A 41 -23.20 2.45 -14.50
N ALA A 42 -22.02 2.67 -15.06
CA ALA A 42 -21.75 3.85 -15.85
C ALA A 42 -22.56 3.82 -17.16
N THR A 43 -23.08 4.97 -17.54
CA THR A 43 -23.85 5.15 -18.78
C THR A 43 -22.94 5.22 -20.02
N THR A 44 -21.68 5.59 -19.82
CA THR A 44 -20.68 5.73 -20.88
C THR A 44 -19.37 5.03 -20.51
N PHE A 45 -18.67 4.56 -21.52
CA PHE A 45 -17.32 4.00 -21.35
C PHE A 45 -16.28 5.12 -21.51
N ARG A 46 -15.59 5.45 -20.41
CA ARG A 46 -14.46 6.41 -20.39
C ARG A 46 -13.22 5.80 -21.02
N LYS A 47 -12.41 6.63 -21.66
CA LYS A 47 -11.09 6.20 -22.14
C LYS A 47 -10.13 6.02 -20.95
N ILE A 48 -9.54 4.83 -20.84
CA ILE A 48 -8.62 4.47 -19.74
C ILE A 48 -7.23 4.21 -20.31
N ARG A 49 -6.22 4.89 -19.78
CA ARG A 49 -4.80 4.60 -20.06
C ARG A 49 -4.20 3.84 -18.89
N ILE A 50 -3.62 2.68 -19.17
CA ILE A 50 -2.98 1.83 -18.19
C ILE A 50 -1.47 2.05 -18.29
N PHE A 51 -0.86 2.71 -17.30
CA PHE A 51 0.58 2.85 -17.19
C PHE A 51 1.17 1.70 -16.37
N ILE A 52 2.15 1.01 -16.94
CA ILE A 52 2.89 -0.08 -16.32
C ILE A 52 4.37 0.27 -16.31
N PRO A 53 4.89 0.99 -15.30
CA PRO A 53 6.30 1.30 -15.18
C PRO A 53 7.08 0.06 -14.73
N GLY A 54 8.17 -0.26 -15.43
CA GLY A 54 9.10 -1.32 -15.07
C GLY A 54 10.55 -0.83 -15.14
N TYR A 55 11.33 -1.09 -14.09
CA TYR A 55 12.77 -0.87 -14.06
C TYR A 55 13.50 -2.19 -14.01
N LYS A 56 14.08 -2.61 -15.16
CA LYS A 56 14.76 -3.92 -15.29
C LYS A 56 13.86 -5.13 -14.95
N GLU A 57 12.59 -5.05 -15.31
CA GLU A 57 11.57 -6.07 -15.03
C GLU A 57 11.32 -7.00 -16.23
N ASP A 58 12.39 -7.34 -16.96
CA ASP A 58 12.35 -8.17 -18.17
C ASP A 58 11.66 -9.52 -17.96
N ALA A 59 11.80 -10.11 -16.77
CA ALA A 59 11.28 -11.43 -16.44
C ALA A 59 9.74 -11.52 -16.38
N VAL A 60 9.06 -10.42 -16.03
CA VAL A 60 7.62 -10.43 -15.76
C VAL A 60 6.80 -9.57 -16.72
N ILE A 61 7.40 -8.52 -17.28
CA ILE A 61 6.67 -7.47 -18.01
C ILE A 61 5.89 -7.98 -19.24
N ILE A 62 6.43 -8.94 -19.97
CA ILE A 62 5.78 -9.48 -21.19
C ILE A 62 4.46 -10.18 -20.80
N THR A 63 4.46 -10.95 -19.72
CA THR A 63 3.27 -11.64 -19.22
C THR A 63 2.22 -10.64 -18.73
N THR A 64 2.65 -9.65 -17.98
CA THR A 64 1.78 -8.57 -17.48
C THR A 64 1.19 -7.74 -18.63
N ALA A 65 1.98 -7.41 -19.64
CA ALA A 65 1.49 -6.70 -20.82
C ALA A 65 0.42 -7.49 -21.57
N ARG A 66 0.64 -8.81 -21.79
CA ARG A 66 -0.32 -9.71 -22.42
C ARG A 66 -1.63 -9.81 -21.65
N ASP A 67 -1.56 -9.87 -20.33
CA ASP A 67 -2.74 -9.93 -19.46
C ASP A 67 -3.51 -8.60 -19.45
N ALA A 68 -2.79 -7.47 -19.45
CA ALA A 68 -3.38 -6.15 -19.43
C ALA A 68 -4.19 -5.81 -20.70
N ILE A 69 -3.85 -6.39 -21.87
CA ILE A 69 -4.61 -6.20 -23.12
C ILE A 69 -5.85 -7.09 -23.22
N LEU A 70 -6.05 -8.04 -22.31
CA LEU A 70 -7.16 -9.00 -22.33
C LEU A 70 -8.28 -8.62 -21.35
N GLN A 71 -8.49 -7.33 -21.11
CA GLN A 71 -9.53 -6.88 -20.18
C GLN A 71 -10.92 -6.90 -20.80
N ASP A 72 -11.92 -7.22 -19.95
CA ASP A 72 -13.35 -7.15 -20.28
C ASP A 72 -13.82 -5.68 -20.26
N TYR A 73 -13.43 -4.93 -21.29
CA TYR A 73 -13.75 -3.52 -21.52
C TYR A 73 -13.64 -3.23 -23.02
N PRO A 74 -14.42 -2.29 -23.62
CA PRO A 74 -14.33 -2.03 -25.05
C PRO A 74 -12.90 -1.69 -25.50
N GLN A 75 -12.42 -2.38 -26.53
CA GLN A 75 -11.02 -2.32 -26.96
C GLN A 75 -10.58 -0.92 -27.45
N ASP A 76 -11.51 -0.13 -27.98
CA ASP A 76 -11.29 1.26 -28.37
C ASP A 76 -11.30 2.25 -27.20
N LYS A 77 -11.62 1.76 -25.98
CA LYS A 77 -11.77 2.57 -24.76
C LYS A 77 -10.67 2.37 -23.75
N TYR A 78 -9.68 1.54 -24.02
CA TYR A 78 -8.48 1.49 -23.20
C TYR A 78 -7.21 1.23 -24.00
N GLU A 79 -6.11 1.62 -23.46
CA GLU A 79 -4.78 1.39 -24.01
C GLU A 79 -3.79 1.05 -22.90
N VAL A 80 -2.81 0.22 -23.25
CA VAL A 80 -1.73 -0.18 -22.35
C VAL A 80 -0.45 0.54 -22.79
N VAL A 81 0.23 1.17 -21.85
CA VAL A 81 1.49 1.87 -22.05
C VAL A 81 2.52 1.29 -21.09
N ILE A 82 3.49 0.58 -21.63
CA ILE A 82 4.64 0.09 -20.87
C ILE A 82 5.68 1.20 -20.81
N ILE A 83 6.13 1.54 -19.61
CA ILE A 83 7.22 2.49 -19.40
C ILE A 83 8.47 1.66 -19.12
N ALA A 84 9.28 1.50 -20.16
CA ALA A 84 10.43 0.59 -20.19
C ALA A 84 11.69 1.31 -19.73
N ASP A 85 12.02 1.17 -18.44
CA ASP A 85 13.24 1.75 -17.88
C ASP A 85 14.35 0.68 -17.85
N SER A 86 15.34 0.84 -18.71
CA SER A 86 16.52 -0.02 -18.79
C SER A 86 16.22 -1.49 -19.10
N PHE A 87 15.26 -1.76 -19.98
CA PHE A 87 14.95 -3.11 -20.49
C PHE A 87 15.96 -3.57 -21.53
N THR A 88 16.09 -4.88 -21.70
CA THR A 88 16.89 -5.49 -22.77
C THR A 88 16.21 -5.33 -24.12
N GLU A 89 17.01 -5.27 -25.20
CA GLU A 89 16.46 -5.15 -26.56
C GLU A 89 15.57 -6.34 -26.95
N ALA A 90 15.87 -7.54 -26.44
CA ALA A 90 15.02 -8.72 -26.67
C ALA A 90 13.61 -8.54 -26.08
N THR A 91 13.51 -7.98 -24.88
CA THR A 91 12.23 -7.65 -24.22
C THR A 91 11.50 -6.56 -25.01
N LEU A 92 12.20 -5.48 -25.39
CA LEU A 92 11.62 -4.38 -26.16
C LEU A 92 11.11 -4.87 -27.53
N ALA A 93 11.88 -5.68 -28.25
CA ALA A 93 11.45 -6.27 -29.52
C ALA A 93 10.15 -7.08 -29.35
N THR A 94 10.04 -7.87 -28.27
CA THR A 94 8.82 -8.64 -27.99
C THR A 94 7.65 -7.73 -27.65
N LEU A 95 7.83 -6.70 -26.81
CA LEU A 95 6.77 -5.76 -26.44
C LEU A 95 6.24 -4.99 -27.63
N ARG A 96 7.11 -4.59 -28.59
CA ARG A 96 6.73 -3.89 -29.84
C ARG A 96 5.86 -4.74 -30.78
N THR A 97 5.77 -6.07 -30.59
CA THR A 97 4.85 -6.95 -31.34
C THR A 97 3.42 -6.96 -30.79
N LEU A 98 3.21 -6.44 -29.59
CA LEU A 98 1.90 -6.40 -28.93
C LEU A 98 1.14 -5.12 -29.28
N PRO A 99 -0.20 -5.09 -29.21
CA PRO A 99 -1.00 -3.89 -29.45
C PRO A 99 -0.96 -2.94 -28.23
N ILE A 100 0.25 -2.46 -27.90
CA ILE A 100 0.54 -1.60 -26.75
C ILE A 100 1.46 -0.45 -27.20
N LYS A 101 1.55 0.60 -26.37
CA LYS A 101 2.59 1.62 -26.52
C LYS A 101 3.77 1.29 -25.61
N VAL A 102 4.98 1.51 -26.10
CA VAL A 102 6.22 1.38 -25.31
C VAL A 102 6.88 2.75 -25.25
N VAL A 103 7.04 3.26 -24.03
CA VAL A 103 7.77 4.50 -23.74
C VAL A 103 9.10 4.11 -23.11
N GLU A 104 10.17 4.19 -23.90
CA GLU A 104 11.51 3.87 -23.44
C GLU A 104 12.10 5.06 -22.68
N VAL A 105 12.62 4.77 -21.50
CA VAL A 105 13.24 5.77 -20.64
C VAL A 105 14.55 5.21 -20.03
N SER A 106 15.43 6.13 -19.67
CA SER A 106 16.66 5.79 -18.94
C SER A 106 17.05 6.97 -18.08
N PHE A 107 17.33 6.70 -16.80
CA PHE A 107 17.71 7.73 -15.85
C PHE A 107 18.98 7.33 -15.12
N GLU A 108 19.83 8.29 -14.78
CA GLU A 108 20.95 8.06 -13.87
C GLU A 108 20.46 7.52 -12.51
N LYS A 109 19.34 8.07 -12.02
CA LYS A 109 18.64 7.60 -10.83
C LYS A 109 17.16 7.41 -11.17
N SER A 110 16.77 6.16 -11.39
CA SER A 110 15.41 5.78 -11.73
C SER A 110 14.47 5.92 -10.53
N THR A 111 13.30 6.51 -10.77
CA THR A 111 12.17 6.52 -9.84
C THR A 111 10.87 6.34 -10.61
N LYS A 112 9.88 5.73 -9.99
CA LYS A 112 8.55 5.53 -10.61
C LYS A 112 7.91 6.88 -10.98
N GLY A 113 8.07 7.90 -10.13
CA GLY A 113 7.55 9.24 -10.41
C GLY A 113 8.13 9.84 -11.70
N LYS A 114 9.45 9.74 -11.93
CA LYS A 114 10.10 10.21 -13.17
C LYS A 114 9.61 9.44 -14.39
N ALA A 115 9.50 8.12 -14.27
CA ALA A 115 8.99 7.27 -15.35
C ALA A 115 7.55 7.67 -15.73
N LEU A 116 6.67 7.89 -14.75
CA LEU A 116 5.32 8.34 -14.98
C LEU A 116 5.25 9.75 -15.60
N GLN A 117 6.11 10.69 -15.20
CA GLN A 117 6.21 12.01 -15.84
C GLN A 117 6.58 11.91 -17.30
N LYS A 118 7.57 11.07 -17.65
CA LYS A 118 7.95 10.84 -19.05
C LYS A 118 6.85 10.18 -19.88
N ALA A 119 6.09 9.27 -19.28
CA ALA A 119 4.94 8.66 -19.94
C ALA A 119 3.81 9.68 -20.21
N ILE A 120 3.55 10.60 -19.27
CA ILE A 120 2.62 11.70 -19.49
C ILE A 120 3.08 12.57 -20.65
N GLU A 121 4.36 13.01 -20.67
CA GLU A 121 4.92 13.84 -21.75
C GLU A 121 4.76 13.15 -23.11
N ALA A 122 5.08 11.85 -23.19
CA ALA A 122 5.01 11.07 -24.42
C ALA A 122 3.57 10.84 -24.94
N THR A 123 2.58 10.90 -24.06
CA THR A 123 1.19 10.56 -24.38
C THR A 123 0.20 11.72 -24.22
N ALA A 124 0.67 12.93 -23.89
CA ALA A 124 -0.18 14.09 -23.62
C ALA A 124 -1.03 14.54 -24.81
N HIS A 125 -0.58 14.24 -26.05
CA HIS A 125 -1.29 14.59 -27.27
C HIS A 125 -2.52 13.73 -27.56
N GLU A 126 -2.70 12.63 -26.82
CA GLU A 126 -3.86 11.75 -26.90
C GLU A 126 -4.64 11.80 -25.57
N PRO A 127 -5.67 12.62 -25.45
CA PRO A 127 -6.39 12.78 -24.19
C PRO A 127 -7.14 11.49 -23.84
N VAL A 128 -7.15 11.18 -22.54
CA VAL A 128 -7.92 10.11 -21.91
C VAL A 128 -8.68 10.66 -20.70
N ASP A 129 -9.67 9.91 -20.21
CA ASP A 129 -10.43 10.35 -19.04
C ASP A 129 -9.77 9.89 -17.74
N ILE A 130 -9.24 8.66 -17.75
CA ILE A 130 -8.72 7.97 -16.57
C ILE A 130 -7.32 7.44 -16.88
N VAL A 131 -6.41 7.57 -15.91
CA VAL A 131 -5.15 6.84 -15.86
C VAL A 131 -5.19 5.82 -14.74
N LEU A 132 -4.79 4.59 -15.03
CA LEU A 132 -4.60 3.50 -14.08
C LEU A 132 -3.12 3.17 -14.01
N ILE A 133 -2.57 3.02 -12.82
CA ILE A 133 -1.18 2.64 -12.59
C ILE A 133 -1.14 1.22 -12.05
N LEU A 134 -0.36 0.35 -12.70
CA LEU A 134 -0.07 -1.02 -12.27
C LEU A 134 1.43 -1.22 -12.13
N ASP A 135 1.86 -2.01 -11.16
CA ASP A 135 3.24 -2.48 -11.08
C ASP A 135 3.50 -3.56 -12.15
N ALA A 136 4.78 -3.75 -12.50
CA ALA A 136 5.20 -4.59 -13.64
C ALA A 136 4.87 -6.09 -13.50
N ASP A 137 4.54 -6.55 -12.29
CA ASP A 137 4.16 -7.93 -11.94
C ASP A 137 2.68 -8.10 -11.60
N ASN A 138 1.88 -7.04 -11.80
CA ASN A 138 0.50 -7.01 -11.33
C ASN A 138 -0.52 -7.36 -12.43
N HIS A 139 -1.55 -8.11 -12.04
CA HIS A 139 -2.61 -8.58 -12.92
C HIS A 139 -3.99 -8.14 -12.43
N MET A 140 -4.84 -7.66 -13.32
CA MET A 140 -6.20 -7.23 -12.99
C MET A 140 -7.18 -8.40 -12.99
N SER A 141 -8.13 -8.40 -12.06
CA SER A 141 -9.27 -9.33 -12.11
C SER A 141 -10.26 -8.95 -13.21
N ALA A 142 -11.05 -9.90 -13.68
CA ALA A 142 -12.12 -9.65 -14.65
C ALA A 142 -13.07 -8.54 -14.18
N GLY A 143 -13.45 -7.66 -15.11
CA GLY A 143 -14.33 -6.51 -14.87
C GLY A 143 -13.73 -5.43 -13.98
N PHE A 144 -12.39 -5.37 -13.84
CA PHE A 144 -11.73 -4.35 -13.05
C PHE A 144 -11.87 -2.95 -13.67
N LEU A 145 -11.65 -2.82 -14.99
CA LEU A 145 -11.82 -1.55 -15.70
C LEU A 145 -13.25 -1.05 -15.66
N GLN A 146 -14.23 -1.96 -15.78
CA GLN A 146 -15.64 -1.59 -15.65
C GLN A 146 -15.98 -1.06 -14.27
N ALA A 147 -15.44 -1.68 -13.21
CA ALA A 147 -15.64 -1.19 -11.83
C ALA A 147 -14.97 0.16 -11.58
N LEU A 148 -13.80 0.41 -12.17
CA LEU A 148 -13.18 1.73 -12.17
C LEU A 148 -14.10 2.76 -12.83
N ASN A 149 -14.58 2.48 -14.04
CA ASN A 149 -15.47 3.38 -14.77
C ASN A 149 -16.73 3.73 -13.97
N ASN A 150 -17.32 2.74 -13.28
CA ASN A 150 -18.47 2.95 -12.42
C ASN A 150 -18.16 3.84 -11.20
N ALA A 151 -16.97 3.74 -10.62
CA ALA A 151 -16.55 4.60 -9.51
C ALA A 151 -16.34 6.05 -9.97
N PHE A 152 -15.76 6.26 -11.14
CA PHE A 152 -15.63 7.60 -11.75
C PHE A 152 -16.99 8.19 -12.14
N GLU A 153 -17.96 7.37 -12.55
CA GLU A 153 -19.35 7.82 -12.81
C GLU A 153 -19.99 8.38 -11.54
N LYS A 154 -19.71 7.79 -10.38
CA LYS A 154 -20.17 8.28 -9.06
C LYS A 154 -19.51 9.61 -8.65
N GLY A 155 -18.53 10.11 -9.40
CA GLY A 155 -17.87 11.40 -9.19
C GLY A 155 -16.54 11.32 -8.43
N TYR A 156 -16.00 10.13 -8.16
CA TYR A 156 -14.67 10.01 -7.61
C TYR A 156 -13.60 10.46 -8.64
N GLN A 157 -12.58 11.14 -8.15
CA GLN A 157 -11.41 11.54 -8.95
C GLN A 157 -10.21 10.60 -8.73
N VAL A 158 -10.24 9.82 -7.65
CA VAL A 158 -9.19 8.88 -7.28
C VAL A 158 -9.82 7.59 -6.75
N VAL A 159 -9.30 6.47 -7.22
CA VAL A 159 -9.80 5.14 -6.87
C VAL A 159 -8.63 4.22 -6.58
N GLN A 160 -8.66 3.49 -5.48
CA GLN A 160 -7.72 2.41 -5.17
C GLN A 160 -8.38 1.06 -5.35
N GLY A 161 -7.81 0.19 -6.17
CA GLY A 161 -8.21 -1.21 -6.29
C GLY A 161 -7.75 -2.06 -5.09
N HIS A 162 -8.35 -3.22 -4.91
CA HIS A 162 -8.00 -4.17 -3.86
C HIS A 162 -6.78 -5.00 -4.31
N ARG A 163 -5.57 -4.59 -3.91
CA ARG A 163 -4.38 -5.38 -4.18
C ARG A 163 -4.32 -6.58 -3.24
N THR A 164 -4.04 -7.77 -3.78
CA THR A 164 -3.97 -9.02 -3.02
C THR A 164 -2.96 -9.96 -3.65
N ALA A 165 -2.56 -11.01 -2.91
CA ALA A 165 -1.65 -12.01 -3.43
C ALA A 165 -2.28 -12.87 -4.53
N LYS A 166 -1.51 -13.17 -5.59
CA LYS A 166 -1.89 -14.10 -6.63
C LYS A 166 -1.91 -15.55 -6.12
N ASP A 167 -0.88 -15.94 -5.41
CA ASP A 167 -0.72 -17.26 -4.80
C ASP A 167 0.15 -17.22 -3.52
N PHE A 168 0.31 -18.37 -2.87
CA PHE A 168 1.13 -18.52 -1.67
C PHE A 168 2.07 -19.72 -1.83
N LYS A 169 3.25 -19.51 -2.36
CA LYS A 169 4.27 -20.56 -2.54
C LYS A 169 4.91 -21.00 -1.23
N THR A 170 4.98 -20.12 -0.24
CA THR A 170 5.62 -20.37 1.06
C THR A 170 4.76 -19.86 2.23
N PRO A 171 4.95 -20.41 3.47
CA PRO A 171 4.31 -19.84 4.67
C PRO A 171 4.65 -18.37 4.90
N PHE A 172 5.85 -17.93 4.51
CA PHE A 172 6.28 -16.55 4.61
C PHE A 172 5.51 -15.65 3.63
N ALA A 173 5.30 -16.10 2.38
CA ALA A 173 4.47 -15.39 1.40
C ALA A 173 3.01 -15.24 1.88
N LEU A 174 2.47 -16.26 2.56
CA LEU A 174 1.14 -16.17 3.18
C LEU A 174 1.13 -15.14 4.32
N LEU A 175 2.16 -15.07 5.15
CA LEU A 175 2.28 -14.06 6.21
C LEU A 175 2.31 -12.64 5.62
N ASP A 176 3.06 -12.43 4.53
CA ASP A 176 3.11 -11.15 3.83
C ASP A 176 1.75 -10.80 3.20
N ALA A 177 1.07 -11.78 2.59
CA ALA A 177 -0.28 -11.62 2.08
C ALA A 177 -1.29 -11.27 3.18
N CYS A 178 -1.22 -11.91 4.36
CA CYS A 178 -2.04 -11.52 5.53
C CYS A 178 -1.80 -10.07 5.92
N THR A 179 -0.54 -9.61 5.87
CA THR A 179 -0.19 -8.22 6.14
C THR A 179 -0.87 -7.26 5.15
N GLU A 180 -0.94 -7.61 3.88
CA GLU A 180 -1.63 -6.83 2.85
C GLU A 180 -3.16 -6.79 3.10
N GLU A 181 -3.78 -7.93 3.39
CA GLU A 181 -5.22 -8.00 3.65
C GLU A 181 -5.62 -7.23 4.93
N ILE A 182 -4.79 -7.27 5.97
CA ILE A 182 -4.99 -6.46 7.16
C ILE A 182 -4.91 -4.95 6.81
N ASN A 183 -4.01 -4.55 5.88
CA ASN A 183 -3.97 -3.17 5.37
C ASN A 183 -5.24 -2.81 4.60
N ASN A 184 -5.71 -3.69 3.72
CA ASN A 184 -6.95 -3.50 2.97
C ASN A 184 -8.14 -3.34 3.92
N HIS A 185 -8.17 -4.16 4.97
CA HIS A 185 -9.25 -4.14 5.94
C HIS A 185 -9.24 -2.87 6.81
N ILE A 186 -8.09 -2.48 7.36
CA ILE A 186 -7.98 -1.35 8.31
C ILE A 186 -7.89 -0.01 7.57
N PHE A 187 -6.87 0.17 6.72
CA PHE A 187 -6.51 1.48 6.14
C PHE A 187 -7.27 1.82 4.83
N ARG A 188 -8.09 0.91 4.32
CA ARG A 188 -8.94 1.14 3.15
C ARG A 188 -10.40 0.96 3.52
N ARG A 189 -10.87 -0.27 3.70
CA ARG A 189 -12.28 -0.54 4.04
C ARG A 189 -12.71 0.16 5.33
N GLY A 190 -11.92 0.05 6.41
CA GLY A 190 -12.21 0.64 7.72
C GLY A 190 -12.25 2.16 7.68
N HIS A 191 -11.31 2.79 6.96
CA HIS A 191 -11.28 4.25 6.79
C HIS A 191 -12.47 4.75 5.97
N VAL A 192 -12.73 4.11 4.83
CA VAL A 192 -13.90 4.45 3.98
C VAL A 192 -15.21 4.28 4.75
N ALA A 193 -15.32 3.28 5.61
CA ALA A 193 -16.52 3.03 6.44
C ALA A 193 -16.88 4.19 7.39
N VAL A 194 -15.88 4.98 7.80
CA VAL A 194 -16.09 6.14 8.68
C VAL A 194 -15.95 7.48 7.93
N GLY A 195 -15.97 7.44 6.60
CA GLY A 195 -15.93 8.65 5.76
C GLY A 195 -14.54 9.22 5.52
N LEU A 196 -13.48 8.48 5.85
CA LEU A 196 -12.09 8.87 5.54
C LEU A 196 -11.65 8.31 4.18
N PRO A 197 -10.66 8.94 3.50
CA PRO A 197 -10.10 8.44 2.26
C PRO A 197 -9.45 7.06 2.41
N SER A 198 -9.58 6.22 1.37
CA SER A 198 -8.80 4.99 1.25
C SER A 198 -7.31 5.30 1.14
N ALA A 199 -6.44 4.44 1.69
CA ALA A 199 -5.01 4.57 1.47
C ALA A 199 -4.60 4.10 0.08
N LEU A 200 -3.66 4.82 -0.58
CA LEU A 200 -2.99 4.40 -1.81
C LEU A 200 -1.87 3.39 -1.52
N ILE A 201 -1.49 2.58 -2.52
CA ILE A 201 -0.48 1.53 -2.36
C ILE A 201 0.45 1.38 -3.57
N GLY A 202 0.52 2.37 -4.42
CA GLY A 202 1.43 2.37 -5.57
C GLY A 202 0.92 1.62 -6.79
N SER A 203 0.05 0.62 -6.66
CA SER A 203 -0.50 -0.18 -7.77
C SER A 203 -2.00 -0.36 -7.67
N GLY A 204 -2.68 -0.54 -8.80
CA GLY A 204 -4.13 -0.58 -8.87
C GLY A 204 -4.78 0.74 -8.46
N MET A 205 -4.08 1.85 -8.60
CA MET A 205 -4.58 3.19 -8.31
C MET A 205 -4.92 3.91 -9.61
N ALA A 206 -6.11 4.49 -9.65
CA ALA A 206 -6.60 5.21 -10.82
C ALA A 206 -6.99 6.64 -10.48
N PHE A 207 -6.81 7.52 -11.44
CA PHE A 207 -7.01 8.96 -11.29
C PHE A 207 -7.71 9.54 -12.52
N HIS A 208 -8.48 10.59 -12.33
CA HIS A 208 -8.84 11.46 -13.44
C HIS A 208 -7.58 12.05 -14.07
N TRP A 209 -7.49 12.08 -15.40
CA TRP A 209 -6.27 12.43 -16.14
C TRP A 209 -5.68 13.78 -15.72
N ASP A 210 -6.46 14.86 -15.78
CA ASP A 210 -5.95 16.20 -15.46
C ASP A 210 -5.53 16.31 -13.99
N PHE A 211 -6.28 15.63 -13.09
CA PHE A 211 -5.95 15.60 -11.68
C PHE A 211 -4.62 14.86 -11.42
N PHE A 212 -4.39 13.74 -12.11
CA PHE A 212 -3.13 13.01 -12.04
C PHE A 212 -1.94 13.85 -12.47
N ILE A 213 -2.05 14.57 -13.60
CA ILE A 213 -1.00 15.49 -14.07
C ILE A 213 -0.68 16.51 -12.97
N SER A 214 -1.70 17.10 -12.37
CA SER A 214 -1.52 18.10 -11.29
C SER A 214 -0.83 17.52 -10.05
N LEU A 215 -1.10 16.27 -9.71
CA LEU A 215 -0.50 15.57 -8.57
C LEU A 215 0.98 15.26 -8.78
N LEU A 216 1.40 14.96 -10.03
CA LEU A 216 2.78 14.64 -10.35
C LEU A 216 3.67 15.88 -10.57
N GLN A 217 3.11 17.06 -10.74
CA GLN A 217 3.89 18.28 -10.82
C GLN A 217 4.76 18.46 -9.57
N ASN A 218 6.06 18.66 -9.78
CA ASN A 218 7.02 18.88 -8.69
C ASN A 218 7.00 17.80 -7.58
N ILE A 219 6.76 16.53 -7.94
CA ILE A 219 6.71 15.44 -6.95
C ILE A 219 8.09 15.16 -6.32
N GLY A 220 9.18 15.58 -6.99
CA GLY A 220 10.56 15.39 -6.53
C GLY A 220 11.08 13.95 -6.70
N ASP A 221 12.27 13.71 -6.15
CA ASP A 221 12.99 12.42 -6.23
C ASP A 221 12.63 11.49 -5.06
N THR A 222 11.36 11.43 -4.66
CA THR A 222 10.91 10.52 -3.60
C THR A 222 10.75 9.10 -4.12
N SER A 223 11.05 8.11 -3.27
CA SER A 223 10.72 6.70 -3.53
C SER A 223 9.33 6.30 -3.02
N GLY A 224 8.57 7.25 -2.50
CA GLY A 224 7.21 7.10 -2.00
C GLY A 224 6.25 8.03 -2.76
N GLU A 225 6.29 8.00 -4.10
CA GLU A 225 5.45 8.86 -4.94
C GLU A 225 3.96 8.65 -4.69
N ASP A 226 3.55 7.42 -4.41
CA ASP A 226 2.17 7.08 -4.03
C ASP A 226 1.74 7.77 -2.73
N LYS A 227 2.61 7.79 -1.74
CA LYS A 227 2.37 8.48 -0.46
C LYS A 227 2.33 9.99 -0.64
N GLU A 228 3.25 10.55 -1.42
CA GLU A 228 3.25 11.98 -1.71
C GLU A 228 1.95 12.40 -2.42
N MET A 229 1.52 11.63 -3.43
CA MET A 229 0.23 11.87 -4.09
C MET A 229 -0.93 11.76 -3.10
N GLU A 230 -0.93 10.77 -2.22
CA GLU A 230 -1.96 10.59 -1.20
C GLU A 230 -2.07 11.81 -0.28
N TYR A 231 -0.95 12.34 0.24
CA TYR A 231 -0.95 13.58 1.03
C TYR A 231 -1.47 14.78 0.25
N ARG A 232 -1.12 14.92 -1.03
CA ARG A 232 -1.61 16.01 -1.89
C ARG A 232 -3.11 15.93 -2.15
N ILE A 233 -3.66 14.72 -2.31
CA ILE A 233 -5.09 14.47 -2.50
C ILE A 233 -5.85 14.84 -1.22
N ILE A 234 -5.40 14.30 -0.07
CA ILE A 234 -6.05 14.49 1.22
C ILE A 234 -5.97 15.97 1.67
N ARG A 235 -4.87 16.66 1.38
CA ARG A 235 -4.73 18.11 1.64
C ARG A 235 -5.81 18.93 0.95
N GLN A 236 -6.23 18.49 -0.25
CA GLN A 236 -7.31 19.13 -1.02
C GLN A 236 -8.72 18.67 -0.57
N GLY A 237 -8.83 17.86 0.49
CA GLY A 237 -10.11 17.31 0.96
C GLY A 237 -10.78 16.37 -0.03
N LYS A 238 -10.04 15.79 -0.97
CA LYS A 238 -10.61 14.88 -1.98
C LYS A 238 -10.72 13.45 -1.43
N PRO A 239 -11.85 12.77 -1.64
CA PRO A 239 -12.01 11.37 -1.27
C PRO A 239 -11.22 10.45 -2.20
N ILE A 240 -10.80 9.31 -1.66
CA ILE A 240 -10.22 8.18 -2.42
C ILE A 240 -11.15 6.99 -2.21
N ALA A 241 -11.78 6.50 -3.29
CA ALA A 241 -12.63 5.32 -3.23
C ALA A 241 -11.81 4.03 -3.09
N PHE A 242 -12.42 3.00 -2.52
CA PHE A 242 -11.84 1.65 -2.48
C PHE A 242 -12.72 0.65 -3.25
N LEU A 243 -12.17 0.01 -4.28
CA LEU A 243 -12.86 -1.04 -5.03
C LEU A 243 -12.74 -2.37 -4.29
N ASP A 244 -13.51 -2.54 -3.22
CA ASP A 244 -13.51 -3.77 -2.44
C ASP A 244 -14.04 -4.96 -3.26
N GLY A 245 -13.19 -5.99 -3.43
CA GLY A 245 -13.54 -7.20 -4.18
C GLY A 245 -13.31 -7.10 -5.69
N LYS A 246 -12.67 -6.02 -6.17
CA LYS A 246 -12.09 -5.94 -7.52
C LYS A 246 -10.57 -5.93 -7.36
N TYR A 247 -9.94 -7.02 -7.77
CA TYR A 247 -8.59 -7.35 -7.36
C TYR A 247 -7.54 -6.93 -8.39
N VAL A 248 -6.41 -6.50 -7.85
CA VAL A 248 -5.11 -6.45 -8.53
C VAL A 248 -4.24 -7.48 -7.83
N TYR A 249 -3.86 -8.52 -8.55
CA TYR A 249 -3.04 -9.62 -8.03
C TYR A 249 -1.56 -9.28 -8.17
N ASP A 250 -0.78 -9.44 -7.09
CA ASP A 250 0.67 -9.28 -7.10
C ASP A 250 1.41 -10.55 -6.67
N GLU A 251 2.68 -10.64 -6.97
CA GLU A 251 3.55 -11.72 -6.50
C GLU A 251 4.12 -11.36 -5.12
N LYS A 252 3.98 -12.29 -4.15
CA LYS A 252 4.49 -12.08 -2.80
C LYS A 252 5.94 -12.52 -2.67
N VAL A 253 6.71 -11.74 -1.92
CA VAL A 253 8.12 -12.02 -1.66
C VAL A 253 8.29 -13.35 -0.93
N ALA A 254 9.01 -14.28 -1.57
CA ALA A 254 9.29 -15.60 -1.00
C ALA A 254 10.60 -15.66 -0.20
N LYS A 255 11.55 -14.74 -0.45
CA LYS A 255 12.90 -14.73 0.15
C LYS A 255 13.04 -13.67 1.23
N THR A 256 13.57 -14.04 2.38
CA THR A 256 13.72 -13.17 3.58
C THR A 256 14.62 -11.94 3.34
N ASP A 257 15.68 -12.08 2.53
CA ASP A 257 16.60 -10.97 2.26
C ASP A 257 15.95 -9.89 1.38
N VAL A 258 15.16 -10.29 0.39
CA VAL A 258 14.37 -9.38 -0.46
C VAL A 258 13.34 -8.63 0.39
N PHE A 259 12.66 -9.36 1.27
CA PHE A 259 11.72 -8.79 2.24
C PHE A 259 12.38 -7.72 3.13
N SER A 260 13.56 -8.02 3.71
CA SER A 260 14.29 -7.06 4.56
C SER A 260 14.62 -5.77 3.81
N LYS A 261 15.10 -5.85 2.56
CA LYS A 261 15.39 -4.69 1.71
C LYS A 261 14.13 -3.85 1.43
N GLN A 262 13.03 -4.51 1.05
CA GLN A 262 11.75 -3.85 0.79
C GLN A 262 11.22 -3.14 2.06
N ARG A 263 11.30 -3.80 3.23
CA ARG A 263 10.87 -3.22 4.51
C ARG A 263 11.75 -2.05 4.96
N SER A 264 13.06 -2.09 4.70
CA SER A 264 13.94 -0.95 4.97
C SER A 264 13.51 0.30 4.21
N ARG A 265 13.13 0.14 2.94
CA ARG A 265 12.60 1.23 2.10
C ARG A 265 11.29 1.79 2.66
N TRP A 266 10.35 0.92 3.04
CA TRP A 266 9.07 1.34 3.60
C TRP A 266 9.21 2.06 4.94
N LEU A 267 10.09 1.58 5.81
CA LEU A 267 10.40 2.25 7.08
C LEU A 267 11.06 3.61 6.84
N ALA A 268 11.99 3.70 5.88
CA ALA A 268 12.63 4.96 5.52
C ALA A 268 11.60 5.98 5.02
N THR A 269 10.68 5.55 4.16
CA THR A 269 9.56 6.37 3.67
C THR A 269 8.63 6.80 4.81
N GLN A 270 8.28 5.89 5.73
CA GLN A 270 7.44 6.21 6.88
C GLN A 270 8.06 7.31 7.76
N VAL A 271 9.37 7.22 8.05
CA VAL A 271 10.09 8.24 8.84
C VAL A 271 10.19 9.56 8.07
N GLU A 272 10.51 9.52 6.76
CA GLU A 272 10.56 10.71 5.91
C GLU A 272 9.23 11.48 5.93
N PHE A 273 8.11 10.78 5.75
CA PHE A 273 6.79 11.42 5.73
C PHE A 273 6.33 11.87 7.12
N PHE A 274 6.74 11.18 8.19
CA PHE A 274 6.53 11.67 9.55
C PHE A 274 7.24 13.01 9.75
N GLU A 275 8.54 13.08 9.46
CA GLU A 275 9.33 14.30 9.61
C GLU A 275 8.77 15.46 8.75
N LYS A 276 8.38 15.16 7.51
CA LYS A 276 7.88 16.14 6.55
C LYS A 276 6.52 16.73 6.93
N TYR A 277 5.61 15.91 7.47
CA TYR A 277 4.21 16.30 7.63
C TYR A 277 3.74 16.40 9.07
N PHE A 278 4.59 16.13 10.06
CA PHE A 278 4.20 16.14 11.48
C PHE A 278 3.53 17.46 11.91
N PHE A 279 4.20 18.58 11.70
CA PHE A 279 3.64 19.89 12.08
C PHE A 279 2.45 20.28 11.21
N GLU A 280 2.51 20.00 9.92
CA GLU A 280 1.38 20.25 9.02
C GLU A 280 0.15 19.46 9.44
N GLY A 281 0.31 18.24 9.93
CA GLY A 281 -0.79 17.41 10.44
C GLY A 281 -1.61 18.14 11.51
N TRP A 282 -0.94 18.77 12.47
CA TRP A 282 -1.60 19.58 13.49
C TRP A 282 -2.29 20.81 12.91
N VAL A 283 -1.63 21.53 12.01
CA VAL A 283 -2.23 22.68 11.34
C VAL A 283 -3.48 22.27 10.56
N GLN A 284 -3.45 21.17 9.85
CA GLN A 284 -4.59 20.64 9.09
C GLN A 284 -5.72 20.20 10.01
N LEU A 285 -5.42 19.59 11.16
CA LEU A 285 -6.41 19.23 12.17
C LEU A 285 -7.18 20.47 12.66
N PHE A 286 -6.48 21.54 13.01
CA PHE A 286 -7.10 22.79 13.44
C PHE A 286 -7.90 23.50 12.33
N LYS A 287 -7.61 23.19 11.05
CA LYS A 287 -8.41 23.61 9.89
C LYS A 287 -9.60 22.70 9.60
N GLY A 288 -9.83 21.64 10.41
CA GLY A 288 -10.89 20.67 10.23
C GLY A 288 -10.58 19.51 9.27
N ASN A 289 -9.35 19.45 8.71
CA ASN A 289 -8.93 18.34 7.85
C ASN A 289 -8.43 17.15 8.70
N VAL A 290 -9.38 16.44 9.31
CA VAL A 290 -9.11 15.25 10.15
C VAL A 290 -8.43 14.15 9.35
N ALA A 291 -8.76 14.00 8.07
CA ALA A 291 -8.17 12.98 7.20
C ALA A 291 -6.65 13.16 7.02
N PHE A 292 -6.18 14.41 6.92
CA PHE A 292 -4.75 14.69 6.82
C PHE A 292 -4.03 14.36 8.14
N PHE A 293 -4.61 14.76 9.26
CA PHE A 293 -4.05 14.43 10.57
C PHE A 293 -4.00 12.92 10.80
N ASP A 294 -5.08 12.20 10.50
CA ASP A 294 -5.13 10.75 10.56
C ASP A 294 -4.02 10.10 9.74
N LYS A 295 -3.79 10.61 8.53
CA LYS A 295 -2.70 10.11 7.67
C LYS A 295 -1.31 10.32 8.27
N VAL A 296 -1.07 11.48 8.90
CA VAL A 296 0.16 11.72 9.64
C VAL A 296 0.26 10.80 10.85
N PHE A 297 -0.84 10.60 11.58
CA PHE A 297 -0.89 9.69 12.72
C PHE A 297 -0.54 8.24 12.33
N GLN A 298 -0.94 7.78 11.14
CA GLN A 298 -0.56 6.46 10.61
C GLN A 298 0.97 6.27 10.53
N THR A 299 1.75 7.33 10.31
CA THR A 299 3.22 7.24 10.28
C THR A 299 3.83 7.03 11.68
N PHE A 300 3.08 7.34 12.73
CA PHE A 300 3.48 7.14 14.13
C PHE A 300 3.22 5.70 14.62
N ILE A 301 2.37 4.93 13.91
CA ILE A 301 2.04 3.56 14.27
C ILE A 301 3.22 2.64 13.94
N LEU A 302 3.62 1.81 14.90
CA LEU A 302 4.64 0.79 14.69
C LEU A 302 4.22 -0.20 13.60
N PRO A 303 5.15 -0.67 12.77
CA PRO A 303 4.89 -1.81 11.92
C PRO A 303 4.30 -2.98 12.73
N ARG A 304 3.25 -3.61 12.23
CA ARG A 304 2.44 -4.58 13.02
C ARG A 304 3.25 -5.70 13.65
N VAL A 305 4.22 -6.26 12.94
CA VAL A 305 5.09 -7.30 13.50
C VAL A 305 5.86 -6.77 14.71
N MET A 306 6.30 -5.51 14.68
CA MET A 306 6.98 -4.86 15.80
C MET A 306 5.99 -4.55 16.94
N LEU A 307 4.78 -4.11 16.61
CA LEU A 307 3.73 -3.86 17.61
C LEU A 307 3.34 -5.16 18.33
N VAL A 308 3.18 -6.27 17.59
CA VAL A 308 2.93 -7.60 18.20
C VAL A 308 4.07 -8.00 19.11
N ALA A 309 5.32 -7.85 18.67
CA ALA A 309 6.49 -8.18 19.50
C ALA A 309 6.59 -7.28 20.75
N ALA A 310 6.33 -5.98 20.62
CA ALA A 310 6.31 -5.04 21.75
C ALA A 310 5.20 -5.40 22.74
N MET A 311 4.02 -5.78 22.27
CA MET A 311 2.92 -6.22 23.13
C MET A 311 3.22 -7.55 23.81
N CYS A 312 3.85 -8.53 23.13
CA CYS A 312 4.30 -9.78 23.76
C CYS A 312 5.35 -9.52 24.85
N LEU A 313 6.34 -8.68 24.55
CA LEU A 313 7.35 -8.29 25.54
C LEU A 313 6.71 -7.58 26.74
N TRP A 314 5.83 -6.62 26.48
CA TRP A 314 5.15 -5.85 27.52
C TRP A 314 4.25 -6.74 28.39
N LEU A 315 3.56 -7.71 27.79
CA LEU A 315 2.78 -8.70 28.53
C LEU A 315 3.69 -9.55 29.45
N GLY A 316 4.83 -10.02 28.93
CA GLY A 316 5.81 -10.75 29.75
C GLY A 316 6.31 -9.90 30.93
N LEU A 317 6.69 -8.64 30.68
CA LEU A 317 7.14 -7.73 31.76
C LEU A 317 6.01 -7.47 32.78
N SER A 318 4.77 -7.34 32.33
CA SER A 318 3.61 -7.11 33.22
C SER A 318 3.34 -8.30 34.14
N VAL A 319 3.55 -9.54 33.68
CA VAL A 319 3.39 -10.74 34.49
C VAL A 319 4.38 -10.76 35.68
N PHE A 320 5.63 -10.36 35.43
CA PHE A 320 6.69 -10.49 36.43
C PHE A 320 6.90 -9.20 37.23
N PHE A 321 6.79 -8.03 36.62
CA PHE A 321 7.23 -6.78 37.23
C PHE A 321 6.12 -5.73 37.37
N PHE A 322 5.08 -5.74 36.53
CA PHE A 322 4.06 -4.69 36.44
C PHE A 322 2.65 -5.24 36.61
N LYS A 323 2.43 -6.01 37.70
CA LYS A 323 1.17 -6.73 37.94
C LYS A 323 -0.07 -5.81 37.99
N GLU A 324 0.10 -4.55 38.39
CA GLU A 324 -0.97 -3.56 38.47
C GLU A 324 -1.58 -3.24 37.11
N THR A 325 -0.80 -3.31 36.04
CA THR A 325 -1.24 -3.05 34.66
C THR A 325 -1.51 -4.32 33.85
N LEU A 326 -1.34 -5.51 34.44
CA LEU A 326 -1.48 -6.79 33.77
C LEU A 326 -2.85 -6.95 33.09
N LEU A 327 -3.93 -6.65 33.77
CA LEU A 327 -5.29 -6.77 33.24
C LEU A 327 -5.47 -5.90 31.96
N VAL A 328 -5.04 -4.62 32.04
CA VAL A 328 -5.13 -3.70 30.91
C VAL A 328 -4.26 -4.20 29.76
N THR A 329 -3.05 -4.69 30.06
CA THR A 329 -2.15 -5.26 29.06
C THR A 329 -2.76 -6.46 28.35
N VAL A 330 -3.40 -7.37 29.09
CA VAL A 330 -4.11 -8.54 28.53
C VAL A 330 -5.25 -8.08 27.61
N ILE A 331 -6.06 -7.11 28.05
CA ILE A 331 -7.18 -6.56 27.24
C ILE A 331 -6.64 -5.97 25.95
N LEU A 332 -5.57 -5.17 26.00
CA LEU A 332 -4.94 -4.58 24.83
C LEU A 332 -4.34 -5.66 23.90
N PHE A 333 -3.69 -6.68 24.45
CA PHE A 333 -3.16 -7.80 23.66
C PHE A 333 -4.26 -8.57 22.93
N LEU A 334 -5.35 -8.87 23.59
CA LEU A 334 -6.52 -9.50 22.97
C LEU A 334 -7.19 -8.60 21.93
N GLY A 335 -7.27 -7.29 22.22
CA GLY A 335 -7.76 -6.28 21.28
C GLY A 335 -6.90 -6.21 20.01
N LEU A 336 -5.57 -6.24 20.15
CA LEU A 336 -4.65 -6.27 19.01
C LEU A 336 -4.84 -7.56 18.19
N ALA A 337 -4.87 -8.72 18.86
CA ALA A 337 -5.10 -10.01 18.21
C ALA A 337 -6.42 -10.00 17.41
N LEU A 338 -7.50 -9.52 18.03
CA LEU A 338 -8.80 -9.38 17.38
C LEU A 338 -8.73 -8.46 16.16
N ALA A 339 -8.12 -7.27 16.31
CA ALA A 339 -7.99 -6.30 15.23
C ALA A 339 -7.26 -6.89 14.00
N LEU A 340 -6.18 -7.64 14.22
CA LEU A 340 -5.40 -8.23 13.14
C LEU A 340 -6.12 -9.44 12.51
N LEU A 341 -6.71 -10.31 13.33
CA LEU A 341 -7.43 -11.48 12.84
C LEU A 341 -8.65 -11.08 12.00
N MET A 342 -9.44 -10.07 12.39
CA MET A 342 -10.59 -9.60 11.61
C MET A 342 -10.23 -9.17 10.19
N GLY A 343 -8.99 -8.74 9.95
CA GLY A 343 -8.50 -8.34 8.63
C GLY A 343 -8.13 -9.49 7.71
N ILE A 344 -8.00 -10.72 8.23
CA ILE A 344 -7.63 -11.89 7.43
C ILE A 344 -8.88 -12.49 6.77
N PRO A 345 -8.85 -12.77 5.45
CA PRO A 345 -9.99 -13.40 4.76
C PRO A 345 -10.35 -14.76 5.37
N ALA A 346 -11.65 -15.01 5.57
CA ALA A 346 -12.14 -16.23 6.20
C ALA A 346 -11.64 -17.53 5.54
N LYS A 347 -11.49 -17.52 4.21
CA LYS A 347 -10.97 -18.66 3.44
C LYS A 347 -9.51 -19.04 3.74
N TRP A 348 -8.76 -18.16 4.42
CA TRP A 348 -7.35 -18.42 4.78
C TRP A 348 -7.19 -19.03 6.16
N TYR A 349 -8.27 -19.16 6.96
CA TYR A 349 -8.25 -19.83 8.27
C TYR A 349 -8.13 -21.34 8.11
N ASN A 350 -6.88 -21.82 7.97
CA ASN A 350 -6.53 -23.21 7.81
C ASN A 350 -5.12 -23.49 8.42
N LYS A 351 -4.67 -24.74 8.35
CA LYS A 351 -3.35 -25.14 8.90
C LYS A 351 -2.17 -24.33 8.32
N LYS A 352 -2.27 -23.85 7.06
CA LYS A 352 -1.21 -23.05 6.45
C LYS A 352 -1.06 -21.70 7.14
N LEU A 353 -2.16 -21.11 7.64
CA LEU A 353 -2.12 -19.85 8.40
C LEU A 353 -1.36 -20.00 9.71
N VAL A 354 -1.53 -21.14 10.41
CA VAL A 354 -0.76 -21.44 11.64
C VAL A 354 0.74 -21.49 11.31
N LEU A 355 1.11 -22.18 10.22
CA LEU A 355 2.50 -22.25 9.75
C LEU A 355 3.05 -20.86 9.35
N ALA A 356 2.21 -20.00 8.79
CA ALA A 356 2.59 -18.63 8.48
C ALA A 356 2.87 -17.82 9.76
N PHE A 357 2.06 -17.98 10.80
CA PHE A 357 2.30 -17.29 12.08
C PHE A 357 3.59 -17.73 12.77
N LEU A 358 4.04 -18.98 12.58
CA LEU A 358 5.34 -19.43 13.06
C LEU A 358 6.52 -18.69 12.38
N GLN A 359 6.29 -18.00 11.27
CA GLN A 359 7.30 -17.16 10.63
C GLN A 359 7.44 -15.75 11.25
N ILE A 360 6.56 -15.38 12.20
CA ILE A 360 6.58 -14.05 12.83
C ILE A 360 7.94 -13.72 13.49
N PRO A 361 8.62 -14.64 14.22
CA PRO A 361 9.94 -14.33 14.77
C PRO A 361 10.98 -14.02 13.69
N GLY A 362 10.98 -14.76 12.57
CA GLY A 362 11.85 -14.49 11.43
C GLY A 362 11.55 -13.15 10.75
N ALA A 363 10.28 -12.82 10.59
CA ALA A 363 9.84 -11.52 10.08
C ALA A 363 10.25 -10.37 11.02
N LEU A 364 10.14 -10.55 12.34
CA LEU A 364 10.61 -9.59 13.34
C LEU A 364 12.12 -9.37 13.22
N PHE A 365 12.90 -10.43 13.15
CA PHE A 365 14.36 -10.32 12.99
C PHE A 365 14.72 -9.56 11.70
N SER A 366 14.02 -9.86 10.60
CA SER A 366 14.19 -9.13 9.32
C SER A 366 13.83 -7.66 9.44
N MET A 367 12.79 -7.31 10.20
CA MET A 367 12.39 -5.92 10.47
C MET A 367 13.45 -5.19 11.30
N LEU A 368 13.98 -5.82 12.35
CA LEU A 368 15.06 -5.24 13.17
C LEU A 368 16.31 -5.00 12.33
N LYS A 369 16.70 -5.97 11.48
CA LYS A 369 17.78 -5.80 10.50
C LYS A 369 17.50 -4.64 9.54
N ALA A 370 16.26 -4.51 9.06
CA ALA A 370 15.83 -3.42 8.19
C ALA A 370 15.99 -2.05 8.85
N MET A 371 15.68 -1.92 10.14
CA MET A 371 15.86 -0.66 10.90
C MET A 371 17.31 -0.21 10.94
N LEU A 372 18.25 -1.13 11.08
CA LEU A 372 19.69 -0.79 11.08
C LEU A 372 20.18 -0.23 9.72
N HIS A 373 19.41 -0.47 8.65
CA HIS A 373 19.75 -0.06 7.28
C HIS A 373 18.93 1.13 6.76
N ILE A 374 18.05 1.73 7.57
CA ILE A 374 17.21 2.87 7.18
C ILE A 374 18.03 4.03 6.60
N GLY A 375 19.16 4.36 7.22
CA GLY A 375 20.04 5.45 6.77
C GLY A 375 20.62 5.25 5.36
N LYS A 376 20.87 3.98 4.96
CA LYS A 376 21.32 3.64 3.60
C LYS A 376 20.13 3.65 2.61
N ALA A 377 18.97 3.15 3.03
CA ALA A 377 17.76 3.10 2.20
C ALA A 377 17.21 4.49 1.85
N ARG A 378 17.46 5.52 2.68
CA ARG A 378 17.14 6.92 2.37
C ARG A 378 17.96 7.52 1.22
N LYS A 379 19.18 6.99 0.99
CA LYS A 379 20.14 7.58 0.03
C LYS A 379 20.15 6.91 -1.33
N GLN A 380 19.67 5.68 -1.45
CA GLN A 380 19.73 4.89 -2.68
C GLN A 380 18.41 4.17 -2.94
N PHE A 381 17.94 4.24 -4.20
CA PHE A 381 16.86 3.37 -4.66
C PHE A 381 17.36 1.92 -4.68
N ILE A 382 16.67 1.05 -3.94
CA ILE A 382 17.00 -0.39 -3.88
C ILE A 382 16.00 -1.11 -4.77
N HIS A 383 16.45 -1.58 -5.94
CA HIS A 383 15.65 -2.42 -6.84
C HIS A 383 15.34 -3.77 -6.17
N THR A 384 14.11 -4.21 -6.28
CA THR A 384 13.62 -5.51 -5.82
C THR A 384 13.21 -6.30 -7.07
N PRO A 385 14.04 -7.24 -7.57
CA PRO A 385 13.71 -8.01 -8.78
C PRO A 385 12.51 -8.93 -8.55
N HIS A 386 11.63 -9.07 -9.55
CA HIS A 386 10.48 -9.96 -9.58
C HIS A 386 10.74 -11.12 -10.56
N GLY A 387 10.02 -12.25 -10.40
CA GLY A 387 10.10 -13.40 -11.33
C GLY A 387 11.26 -14.39 -11.07
N GLU A 388 12.12 -14.17 -10.07
CA GLU A 388 13.13 -15.14 -9.64
C GLU A 388 12.61 -15.99 -8.48
N SER A 389 11.64 -16.86 -8.74
CA SER A 389 11.10 -17.80 -7.74
C SER A 389 11.30 -19.25 -8.13
#